data_7913a8b5dc3bee10532774065e2790a4
#
_entry.id   7913a8b5dc3bee10532774065e2790a4
#
_cell.length_a   1.000
_cell.length_b   1.000
_cell.length_c   1.000
_cell.angle_alpha   90.00
_cell.angle_beta   90.00
_cell.angle_gamma   90.00
#
_symmetry.space_group_name_H-M   'P 1'
#
loop_
_entity.id
_entity.type
_entity.pdbx_description
1 polymer ?
#
loop_
_entity_poly.entity_id
_entity_poly.type
_entity_poly.pdbx_seq_one_letter_code
_entity_poly.pdbx_strand_id
1 'polypeptide(L)'
;TALLKLGIPSSAIFLQGHLESFYAYLMNQKKELLTYHVALLEYERDCITAWHFWLERKTKPVLAKTEKCFRLYLDNKARKGRGDEEWGILRDSLLHKNLEKMFENTPFSAVYLVGREFEGEWMDKSFRFLCRKRRSFRGDNLYTMGACYAAMEENGATACKDTLYLSDDMIQHNLGMWMEIRGQEGYYPLVNAGINWYMARHTCEFLLGDEKEVVIYSRTVRGEEMEHTLALSQLPDRPRRATRLRLDISFTAPDRCSVRAEDLGLGELYPSSGKIWEANISLS
;
A
#
# COMPACT_ATOMS: atom_id res chain seq x y z
N THR A 1 19.78 -3.90 -6.62
CA THR A 1 20.97 -4.13 -7.47
C THR A 1 22.27 -4.21 -6.69
N ALA A 2 22.49 -3.39 -5.64
CA ALA A 2 23.65 -3.53 -4.75
C ALA A 2 23.64 -4.86 -3.99
N LEU A 3 22.48 -5.24 -3.43
CA LEU A 3 22.29 -6.51 -2.72
C LEU A 3 22.53 -7.74 -3.60
N LEU A 4 22.09 -7.69 -4.87
CA LEU A 4 22.38 -8.75 -5.84
C LEU A 4 23.89 -8.90 -6.09
N LYS A 5 24.65 -7.79 -6.12
CA LYS A 5 26.13 -7.82 -6.25
C LYS A 5 26.81 -8.43 -5.02
N LEU A 6 26.15 -8.38 -3.86
CA LEU A 6 26.62 -9.04 -2.63
C LEU A 6 26.18 -10.51 -2.53
N GLY A 7 25.59 -11.07 -3.60
CA GLY A 7 25.18 -12.48 -3.65
C GLY A 7 23.84 -12.79 -2.97
N ILE A 8 23.06 -11.76 -2.57
CA ILE A 8 21.73 -11.98 -1.99
C ILE A 8 20.78 -12.30 -3.14
N PRO A 9 20.06 -13.44 -3.09
CA PRO A 9 19.12 -13.83 -4.16
C PRO A 9 17.94 -12.85 -4.25
N SER A 10 17.42 -12.62 -5.46
CA SER A 10 16.31 -11.69 -5.69
C SER A 10 15.05 -12.04 -4.88
N SER A 11 14.82 -13.33 -4.63
CA SER A 11 13.71 -13.82 -3.81
C SER A 11 13.80 -13.45 -2.33
N ALA A 12 14.96 -13.03 -1.84
CA ALA A 12 15.18 -12.58 -0.46
C ALA A 12 15.23 -11.05 -0.35
N ILE A 13 14.93 -10.31 -1.43
CA ILE A 13 14.97 -8.86 -1.47
C ILE A 13 13.54 -8.33 -1.60
N PHE A 14 13.07 -7.66 -0.55
CA PHE A 14 11.77 -7.01 -0.53
C PHE A 14 11.94 -5.49 -0.50
N LEU A 15 11.11 -4.79 -1.25
CA LEU A 15 11.06 -3.33 -1.26
C LEU A 15 9.80 -2.89 -0.56
N GLN A 16 9.94 -1.92 0.34
CA GLN A 16 8.80 -1.31 1.01
C GLN A 16 9.00 0.19 1.19
N GLY A 17 7.91 0.94 1.25
CA GLY A 17 7.91 2.37 1.51
C GLY A 17 8.18 2.72 2.98
N HIS A 18 8.49 3.99 3.26
CA HIS A 18 8.69 4.49 4.63
C HIS A 18 7.44 4.31 5.50
N LEU A 19 6.25 4.60 4.96
CA LEU A 19 5.00 4.45 5.71
C LEU A 19 4.65 2.99 5.98
N GLU A 20 5.00 2.09 5.09
CA GLU A 20 4.85 0.65 5.26
C GLU A 20 5.82 0.13 6.36
N SER A 21 7.06 0.62 6.35
CA SER A 21 8.01 0.37 7.44
C SER A 21 7.51 0.93 8.77
N PHE A 22 6.92 2.12 8.75
CA PHE A 22 6.31 2.70 9.95
C PHE A 22 5.13 1.88 10.47
N TYR A 23 4.28 1.38 9.57
CA TYR A 23 3.22 0.45 9.94
C TYR A 23 3.76 -0.80 10.63
N ALA A 24 4.73 -1.48 10.01
CA ALA A 24 5.35 -2.68 10.60
C ALA A 24 5.99 -2.37 11.97
N TYR A 25 6.62 -1.21 12.12
CA TYR A 25 7.14 -0.74 13.39
C TYR A 25 6.02 -0.57 14.43
N LEU A 26 4.93 0.14 14.09
CA LEU A 26 3.81 0.42 15.00
C LEU A 26 3.11 -0.85 15.49
N MET A 27 2.91 -1.82 14.60
CA MET A 27 2.23 -3.07 14.94
C MET A 27 3.01 -3.93 15.94
N ASN A 28 4.32 -3.71 16.03
CA ASN A 28 5.21 -4.35 16.99
C ASN A 28 5.43 -3.54 18.29
N GLN A 29 4.69 -2.41 18.45
CA GLN A 29 4.72 -1.62 19.67
C GLN A 29 3.63 -2.04 20.67
N LYS A 30 3.64 -1.42 21.87
CA LYS A 30 2.60 -1.63 22.88
C LYS A 30 1.23 -1.20 22.35
N LYS A 31 0.22 -2.03 22.54
CA LYS A 31 -1.16 -1.80 22.05
C LYS A 31 -1.77 -0.48 22.52
N GLU A 32 -1.37 0.02 23.70
CA GLU A 32 -1.84 1.30 24.24
C GLU A 32 -1.50 2.49 23.34
N LEU A 33 -0.41 2.39 22.57
CA LEU A 33 -0.01 3.43 21.60
C LEU A 33 -0.93 3.49 20.37
N LEU A 34 -1.69 2.43 20.12
CA LEU A 34 -2.63 2.29 19.01
C LEU A 34 -4.11 2.39 19.46
N THR A 35 -4.36 2.85 20.69
CA THR A 35 -5.74 3.02 21.20
C THR A 35 -6.52 4.04 20.39
N TYR A 36 -5.89 5.15 20.09
CA TYR A 36 -6.38 6.21 19.20
C TYR A 36 -5.45 6.33 17.98
N HIS A 37 -5.50 7.47 17.33
CA HIS A 37 -4.65 7.75 16.17
C HIS A 37 -3.20 7.96 16.57
N VAL A 38 -2.30 7.76 15.63
CA VAL A 38 -0.86 8.02 15.76
C VAL A 38 -0.45 9.06 14.73
N ALA A 39 0.34 10.04 15.14
CA ALA A 39 0.93 11.01 14.25
C ALA A 39 2.38 10.65 13.95
N LEU A 40 2.79 10.81 12.71
CA LEU A 40 4.17 10.76 12.26
C LEU A 40 4.50 12.12 11.64
N LEU A 41 5.54 12.76 12.13
CA LEU A 41 6.10 13.97 11.56
C LEU A 41 7.49 13.64 11.05
N GLU A 42 7.68 13.83 9.76
CA GLU A 42 8.98 13.65 9.08
C GLU A 42 9.52 15.02 8.72
N TYR A 43 10.69 15.37 9.25
CA TYR A 43 11.40 16.58 8.87
C TYR A 43 12.59 16.20 8.00
N GLU A 44 12.44 16.41 6.72
CA GLU A 44 13.48 16.13 5.73
C GLU A 44 13.86 17.41 5.02
N ARG A 45 15.15 17.81 5.12
CA ARG A 45 15.69 19.03 4.53
C ARG A 45 14.95 20.27 5.03
N ASP A 46 14.15 20.88 4.15
CA ASP A 46 13.40 22.11 4.42
C ASP A 46 11.88 21.88 4.51
N CYS A 47 11.45 20.66 4.75
CA CYS A 47 10.02 20.29 4.73
C CYS A 47 9.65 19.38 5.89
N ILE A 48 8.60 19.74 6.63
CA ILE A 48 7.93 18.86 7.59
C ILE A 48 6.70 18.30 6.91
N THR A 49 6.63 16.98 6.77
CA THR A 49 5.43 16.26 6.32
C THR A 49 4.80 15.59 7.53
N ALA A 50 3.51 15.78 7.73
CA ALA A 50 2.77 15.14 8.81
C ALA A 50 1.79 14.12 8.24
N TRP A 51 1.80 12.95 8.85
CA TRP A 51 0.96 11.83 8.53
C TRP A 51 0.11 11.44 9.73
N HIS A 52 -1.07 10.95 9.45
CA HIS A 52 -2.04 10.45 10.39
C HIS A 52 -2.24 8.96 10.13
N PHE A 53 -2.05 8.15 11.14
CA PHE A 53 -2.22 6.71 11.11
C PHE A 53 -3.33 6.28 12.06
N TRP A 54 -4.20 5.32 11.63
CA TRP A 54 -5.23 4.75 12.49
C TRP A 54 -5.61 3.34 12.08
N LEU A 55 -6.27 2.60 13.00
CA LEU A 55 -6.81 1.27 12.78
C LEU A 55 -8.34 1.34 12.67
N GLU A 56 -8.89 0.97 11.52
CA GLU A 56 -10.33 0.78 11.33
C GLU A 56 -10.73 -0.62 11.81
N ARG A 57 -11.12 -0.73 13.09
CA ARG A 57 -11.40 -2.01 13.76
C ARG A 57 -12.77 -2.61 13.44
N LYS A 58 -13.59 -1.92 12.63
CA LYS A 58 -14.92 -2.39 12.23
C LYS A 58 -14.89 -3.39 11.08
N THR A 59 -13.75 -3.54 10.41
CA THR A 59 -13.53 -4.44 9.28
C THR A 59 -12.81 -5.71 9.70
N LYS A 60 -12.93 -6.77 8.90
CA LYS A 60 -12.15 -8.01 9.00
C LYS A 60 -11.56 -8.33 7.64
N PRO A 61 -10.22 -8.27 7.47
CA PRO A 61 -9.20 -7.87 8.47
C PRO A 61 -9.36 -6.42 8.95
N VAL A 62 -8.74 -6.08 10.09
CA VAL A 62 -8.64 -4.70 10.56
C VAL A 62 -7.83 -3.90 9.55
N LEU A 63 -8.34 -2.74 9.11
CA LEU A 63 -7.62 -1.91 8.16
C LEU A 63 -6.74 -0.90 8.88
N ALA A 64 -5.45 -0.91 8.58
CA ALA A 64 -4.52 0.12 8.97
C ALA A 64 -4.40 1.13 7.83
N LYS A 65 -4.65 2.39 8.12
CA LYS A 65 -4.70 3.48 7.14
C LYS A 65 -3.76 4.60 7.52
N THR A 66 -3.24 5.27 6.51
CA THR A 66 -2.47 6.51 6.65
C THR A 66 -3.01 7.58 5.73
N GLU A 67 -2.99 8.81 6.20
CA GLU A 67 -3.36 9.99 5.44
C GLU A 67 -2.36 11.10 5.69
N LYS A 68 -2.01 11.84 4.65
CA LYS A 68 -1.17 13.02 4.75
C LYS A 68 -1.99 14.20 5.25
N CYS A 69 -1.61 14.76 6.40
CA CYS A 69 -2.34 15.87 7.01
C CYS A 69 -1.88 17.22 6.48
N PHE A 70 -0.57 17.44 6.43
CA PHE A 70 0.00 18.69 5.91
C PHE A 70 1.44 18.51 5.44
N ARG A 71 1.89 19.49 4.65
CA ARG A 71 3.29 19.75 4.34
C ARG A 71 3.61 21.18 4.73
N LEU A 72 4.66 21.38 5.50
CA LEU A 72 5.15 22.68 5.94
C LEU A 72 6.56 22.90 5.38
N TYR A 73 6.67 23.81 4.43
CA TYR A 73 7.96 24.20 3.86
C TYR A 73 8.62 25.29 4.73
N LEU A 74 9.82 25.00 5.18
CA LEU A 74 10.65 25.84 6.04
C LEU A 74 11.95 26.23 5.31
N ASP A 75 11.80 26.67 4.06
CA ASP A 75 12.88 26.93 3.12
C ASP A 75 13.65 28.23 3.43
N ASN A 76 14.76 28.41 2.71
CA ASN A 76 15.60 29.62 2.83
C ASN A 76 14.85 30.94 2.49
N LYS A 77 13.71 30.87 1.77
CA LYS A 77 12.89 32.06 1.51
C LYS A 77 12.16 32.50 2.78
N ALA A 78 11.63 31.54 3.53
CA ALA A 78 11.01 31.81 4.83
C ALA A 78 12.02 32.33 5.86
N ARG A 79 13.29 31.89 5.78
CA ARG A 79 14.38 32.32 6.67
C ARG A 79 14.97 33.68 6.32
N LYS A 80 14.82 34.16 5.08
CA LYS A 80 15.52 35.36 4.56
C LYS A 80 15.41 36.57 5.48
N GLY A 81 16.57 37.11 5.88
CA GLY A 81 16.69 38.32 6.73
C GLY A 81 16.47 38.09 8.22
N ARG A 82 16.37 36.86 8.69
CA ARG A 82 16.16 36.52 10.12
C ARG A 82 17.39 35.91 10.74
N GLY A 83 17.66 36.27 11.98
CA GLY A 83 18.65 35.61 12.82
C GLY A 83 18.18 34.20 13.25
N ASP A 84 19.07 33.39 13.81
CA ASP A 84 18.75 32.00 14.18
C ASP A 84 17.65 31.89 15.23
N GLU A 85 17.63 32.80 16.20
CA GLU A 85 16.59 32.85 17.25
C GLU A 85 15.23 33.21 16.67
N GLU A 86 15.14 34.27 15.88
CA GLU A 86 13.87 34.70 15.22
C GLU A 86 13.36 33.59 14.28
N TRP A 87 14.27 32.93 13.57
CA TRP A 87 13.94 31.81 12.70
C TRP A 87 13.40 30.63 13.51
N GLY A 88 13.99 30.31 14.65
CA GLY A 88 13.52 29.27 15.56
C GLY A 88 12.09 29.53 16.04
N ILE A 89 11.81 30.75 16.52
CA ILE A 89 10.48 31.18 16.98
C ILE A 89 9.42 31.08 15.86
N LEU A 90 9.76 31.53 14.65
CA LEU A 90 8.86 31.46 13.52
C LEU A 90 8.56 30.02 13.11
N ARG A 91 9.59 29.16 13.00
CA ARG A 91 9.42 27.73 12.70
C ARG A 91 8.48 27.05 13.68
N ASP A 92 8.70 27.28 14.99
CA ASP A 92 7.87 26.70 16.04
C ASP A 92 6.41 27.19 15.95
N SER A 93 6.21 28.49 15.72
CA SER A 93 4.87 29.05 15.56
C SER A 93 4.12 28.47 14.34
N LEU A 94 4.81 28.29 13.20
CA LEU A 94 4.24 27.70 11.99
C LEU A 94 3.89 26.23 12.20
N LEU A 95 4.80 25.47 12.82
CA LEU A 95 4.55 24.06 13.15
C LEU A 95 3.39 23.94 14.11
N HIS A 96 3.39 24.70 15.20
CA HIS A 96 2.33 24.68 16.22
C HIS A 96 0.95 24.92 15.61
N LYS A 97 0.81 25.94 14.74
CA LYS A 97 -0.48 26.25 14.07
C LYS A 97 -1.00 25.08 13.23
N ASN A 98 -0.11 24.36 12.53
CA ASN A 98 -0.50 23.18 11.76
C ASN A 98 -0.86 22.01 12.67
N LEU A 99 -0.14 21.84 13.78
CA LEU A 99 -0.46 20.82 14.77
C LEU A 99 -1.81 21.07 15.44
N GLU A 100 -2.14 22.31 15.82
CA GLU A 100 -3.46 22.64 16.39
C GLU A 100 -4.58 22.16 15.48
N LYS A 101 -4.51 22.46 14.18
CA LYS A 101 -5.50 22.02 13.19
C LYS A 101 -5.56 20.49 13.06
N MET A 102 -4.40 19.83 12.99
CA MET A 102 -4.34 18.37 12.85
C MET A 102 -4.97 17.63 14.03
N PHE A 103 -4.82 18.21 15.24
CA PHE A 103 -5.24 17.56 16.49
C PHE A 103 -6.59 18.06 17.03
N GLU A 104 -7.27 19.00 16.35
CA GLU A 104 -8.46 19.68 16.83
C GLU A 104 -9.62 18.72 17.16
N ASN A 105 -9.95 17.84 16.22
CA ASN A 105 -11.11 16.94 16.31
C ASN A 105 -10.74 15.44 16.40
N THR A 106 -9.45 15.14 16.49
CA THR A 106 -8.97 13.75 16.42
C THR A 106 -8.09 13.43 17.62
N PRO A 107 -8.45 12.40 18.43
CA PRO A 107 -7.62 12.00 19.55
C PRO A 107 -6.40 11.20 19.06
N PHE A 108 -5.22 11.54 19.58
CA PHE A 108 -3.97 10.84 19.28
C PHE A 108 -3.40 10.21 20.56
N SER A 109 -2.95 8.95 20.46
CA SER A 109 -2.27 8.23 21.55
C SER A 109 -0.77 8.51 21.56
N ALA A 110 -0.18 8.64 20.37
CA ALA A 110 1.25 8.78 20.20
C ALA A 110 1.62 9.71 19.05
N VAL A 111 2.80 10.29 19.14
CA VAL A 111 3.42 11.11 18.09
C VAL A 111 4.86 10.67 17.92
N TYR A 112 5.27 10.47 16.68
CA TYR A 112 6.63 10.12 16.30
C TYR A 112 7.24 11.26 15.49
N LEU A 113 8.42 11.70 15.90
CA LEU A 113 9.21 12.73 15.24
C LEU A 113 10.45 12.07 14.62
N VAL A 114 10.60 12.19 13.32
CA VAL A 114 11.70 11.61 12.54
C VAL A 114 12.41 12.70 11.75
N GLY A 115 13.73 12.71 11.82
CA GLY A 115 14.59 13.68 11.16
C GLY A 115 15.46 14.45 12.15
N ARG A 116 16.72 14.62 11.79
CA ARG A 116 17.73 15.32 12.63
C ARG A 116 17.39 16.79 12.87
N GLU A 117 16.63 17.38 11.97
CA GLU A 117 16.18 18.77 12.05
C GLU A 117 15.22 19.03 13.22
N PHE A 118 14.65 17.98 13.84
CA PHE A 118 13.94 18.08 15.12
C PHE A 118 14.87 18.15 16.34
N GLU A 119 16.18 18.02 16.15
CA GLU A 119 17.15 18.26 17.22
C GLU A 119 17.26 19.76 17.54
N GLY A 120 17.68 20.08 18.78
CA GLY A 120 17.80 21.43 19.29
C GLY A 120 16.54 21.92 19.99
N GLU A 121 16.62 23.17 20.51
CA GLU A 121 15.60 23.76 21.39
C GLU A 121 14.58 24.65 20.67
N TRP A 122 14.52 24.61 19.35
CA TRP A 122 13.72 25.54 18.54
C TRP A 122 12.21 25.30 18.60
N MET A 123 11.72 24.11 19.01
CA MET A 123 10.31 23.70 18.94
C MET A 123 9.62 23.62 20.31
N ASP A 124 9.97 24.45 21.26
CA ASP A 124 9.50 24.36 22.65
C ASP A 124 7.97 24.43 22.77
N LYS A 125 7.32 25.36 22.06
CA LYS A 125 5.86 25.50 22.05
C LYS A 125 5.18 24.27 21.45
N SER A 126 5.63 23.83 20.29
CA SER A 126 5.12 22.62 19.61
C SER A 126 5.37 21.38 20.44
N PHE A 127 6.55 21.24 21.03
CA PHE A 127 6.89 20.08 21.85
C PHE A 127 6.01 19.97 23.10
N ARG A 128 5.81 21.06 23.83
CA ARG A 128 4.87 21.10 24.96
C ARG A 128 3.45 20.74 24.54
N PHE A 129 3.01 21.16 23.37
CA PHE A 129 1.71 20.80 22.81
C PHE A 129 1.62 19.30 22.50
N LEU A 130 2.66 18.76 21.86
CA LEU A 130 2.72 17.33 21.49
C LEU A 130 2.75 16.40 22.71
N CYS A 131 3.38 16.82 23.81
CA CYS A 131 3.43 16.04 25.05
C CYS A 131 2.15 16.06 25.90
N ARG A 132 1.16 16.89 25.55
CA ARG A 132 -0.10 16.95 26.31
C ARG A 132 -0.98 15.74 26.05
N LYS A 133 -1.24 14.92 27.09
CA LYS A 133 -2.15 13.76 27.08
C LYS A 133 -1.80 12.67 26.04
N ARG A 134 -0.55 12.65 25.53
CA ARG A 134 -0.09 11.67 24.55
C ARG A 134 1.40 11.38 24.73
N ARG A 135 1.87 10.30 24.17
CA ARG A 135 3.30 9.93 24.21
C ARG A 135 4.00 10.46 22.96
N SER A 136 5.06 11.20 23.14
CA SER A 136 5.89 11.72 22.05
C SER A 136 7.22 11.02 22.04
N PHE A 137 7.62 10.55 20.85
CA PHE A 137 8.85 9.83 20.61
C PHE A 137 9.65 10.57 19.55
N ARG A 138 10.97 10.62 19.73
CA ARG A 138 11.90 11.06 18.70
C ARG A 138 12.90 9.94 18.44
N GLY A 139 13.17 9.63 17.18
CA GLY A 139 14.11 8.60 16.81
C GLY A 139 14.32 8.51 15.30
N ASP A 140 15.53 8.09 14.91
CA ASP A 140 15.94 8.07 13.50
C ASP A 140 15.90 6.65 12.90
N ASN A 141 15.73 5.61 13.73
CA ASN A 141 15.84 4.22 13.30
C ASN A 141 14.50 3.48 13.15
N LEU A 142 13.36 4.17 13.32
CA LEU A 142 12.06 3.49 13.30
C LEU A 142 11.73 2.83 11.95
N TYR A 143 12.20 3.40 10.83
CA TYR A 143 12.04 2.80 9.51
C TYR A 143 12.90 1.54 9.33
N THR A 144 14.14 1.59 9.80
CA THR A 144 15.03 0.42 9.81
C THR A 144 14.47 -0.70 10.68
N MET A 145 14.00 -0.36 11.88
CA MET A 145 13.33 -1.32 12.76
C MET A 145 12.06 -1.89 12.13
N GLY A 146 11.26 -1.04 11.48
CA GLY A 146 10.06 -1.46 10.76
C GLY A 146 10.38 -2.40 9.61
N ALA A 147 11.42 -2.14 8.84
CA ALA A 147 11.89 -3.03 7.79
C ALA A 147 12.33 -4.41 8.35
N CYS A 148 13.01 -4.42 9.51
CA CYS A 148 13.35 -5.67 10.19
C CYS A 148 12.09 -6.44 10.63
N TYR A 149 11.09 -5.76 11.20
CA TYR A 149 9.83 -6.40 11.58
C TYR A 149 9.07 -6.95 10.37
N ALA A 150 9.00 -6.21 9.27
CA ALA A 150 8.40 -6.70 8.03
C ALA A 150 9.12 -7.95 7.50
N ALA A 151 10.45 -7.97 7.51
CA ALA A 151 11.22 -9.16 7.14
C ALA A 151 10.96 -10.37 8.07
N MET A 152 10.69 -10.14 9.33
CA MET A 152 10.28 -11.20 10.27
C MET A 152 8.88 -11.74 9.94
N GLU A 153 7.93 -10.87 9.56
CA GLU A 153 6.58 -11.28 9.12
C GLU A 153 6.63 -12.18 7.88
N GLU A 154 7.43 -11.83 6.88
CA GLU A 154 7.66 -12.67 5.70
C GLU A 154 8.22 -14.06 6.04
N ASN A 155 8.94 -14.17 7.14
CA ASN A 155 9.47 -15.43 7.67
C ASN A 155 8.55 -16.11 8.72
N GLY A 156 7.28 -15.71 8.80
CA GLY A 156 6.24 -16.37 9.59
C GLY A 156 6.01 -15.80 10.99
N ALA A 157 6.57 -14.64 11.35
CA ALA A 157 6.13 -13.89 12.52
C ALA A 157 4.67 -13.43 12.32
N THR A 158 3.92 -13.23 13.39
CA THR A 158 2.45 -13.11 13.33
C THR A 158 1.88 -11.85 13.95
N ALA A 159 2.66 -10.78 14.12
CA ALA A 159 2.20 -9.55 14.76
C ALA A 159 1.07 -8.84 13.97
N CYS A 160 1.09 -8.95 12.65
CA CYS A 160 0.15 -8.27 11.75
C CYS A 160 -0.94 -9.17 11.15
N LYS A 161 -1.08 -10.42 11.61
CA LYS A 161 -1.87 -11.49 10.97
C LYS A 161 -3.32 -11.13 10.65
N ASP A 162 -3.96 -10.28 11.46
CA ASP A 162 -5.36 -9.90 11.33
C ASP A 162 -5.53 -8.44 10.87
N THR A 163 -4.44 -7.81 10.39
CA THR A 163 -4.44 -6.41 9.99
C THR A 163 -3.92 -6.27 8.57
N LEU A 164 -4.63 -5.52 7.75
CA LEU A 164 -4.24 -5.17 6.39
C LEU A 164 -3.87 -3.69 6.34
N TYR A 165 -2.63 -3.38 5.95
CA TYR A 165 -2.21 -2.01 5.69
C TYR A 165 -2.58 -1.60 4.26
N LEU A 166 -3.17 -0.41 4.12
CA LEU A 166 -3.52 0.18 2.83
C LEU A 166 -2.99 1.61 2.77
N SER A 167 -2.10 1.85 1.82
CA SER A 167 -1.63 3.19 1.45
C SER A 167 -2.14 3.59 0.06
N ASP A 168 -1.90 4.83 -0.32
CA ASP A 168 -2.26 5.36 -1.65
C ASP A 168 -1.56 4.63 -2.80
N ASP A 169 -0.42 3.97 -2.54
CA ASP A 169 0.34 3.20 -3.52
C ASP A 169 -0.02 1.70 -3.54
N MET A 170 -1.02 1.28 -2.76
CA MET A 170 -1.45 -0.11 -2.66
C MET A 170 -2.79 -0.34 -3.32
N ILE A 171 -2.94 -1.52 -3.91
CA ILE A 171 -4.21 -1.98 -4.47
C ILE A 171 -5.20 -2.17 -3.32
N GLN A 172 -6.40 -1.60 -3.47
CA GLN A 172 -7.47 -1.68 -2.47
C GLN A 172 -8.54 -2.73 -2.80
N HIS A 173 -8.38 -3.44 -3.92
CA HIS A 173 -9.32 -4.44 -4.41
C HIS A 173 -8.64 -5.81 -4.52
N ASN A 174 -9.37 -6.85 -4.13
CA ASN A 174 -9.02 -8.22 -4.49
C ASN A 174 -9.57 -8.50 -5.87
N LEU A 175 -8.75 -9.06 -6.77
CA LEU A 175 -9.19 -9.55 -8.07
C LEU A 175 -9.23 -11.06 -8.08
N GLY A 176 -10.23 -11.64 -8.74
CA GLY A 176 -10.35 -13.07 -8.92
C GLY A 176 -11.39 -13.44 -9.96
N MET A 177 -11.55 -14.71 -10.21
CA MET A 177 -12.53 -15.24 -11.16
C MET A 177 -13.15 -16.53 -10.64
N TRP A 178 -14.40 -16.76 -10.99
CA TRP A 178 -15.05 -18.06 -10.77
C TRP A 178 -14.63 -19.01 -11.86
N MET A 179 -14.19 -20.20 -11.48
CA MET A 179 -13.78 -21.23 -12.43
C MET A 179 -13.99 -22.62 -11.84
N GLU A 180 -13.99 -23.61 -12.70
CA GLU A 180 -14.00 -25.01 -12.26
C GLU A 180 -12.59 -25.44 -11.88
N ILE A 181 -12.38 -25.75 -10.59
CA ILE A 181 -11.13 -26.22 -10.01
C ILE A 181 -11.33 -27.67 -9.59
N ARG A 182 -10.64 -28.62 -10.27
CA ARG A 182 -10.74 -30.06 -9.97
C ARG A 182 -12.19 -30.60 -10.00
N GLY A 183 -13.03 -30.10 -10.91
CA GLY A 183 -14.40 -30.53 -11.07
C GLY A 183 -15.41 -29.87 -10.14
N GLN A 184 -15.01 -28.87 -9.38
CA GLN A 184 -15.89 -28.06 -8.52
C GLN A 184 -15.75 -26.60 -8.87
N GLU A 185 -16.86 -25.86 -8.88
CA GLU A 185 -16.86 -24.42 -9.03
C GLU A 185 -16.23 -23.78 -7.78
N GLY A 186 -15.28 -22.88 -8.00
CA GLY A 186 -14.57 -22.18 -6.95
C GLY A 186 -14.03 -20.84 -7.39
N TYR A 187 -13.86 -19.94 -6.41
CA TYR A 187 -13.23 -18.64 -6.64
C TYR A 187 -11.72 -18.79 -6.67
N TYR A 188 -11.12 -18.37 -7.78
CA TYR A 188 -9.67 -18.35 -7.97
C TYR A 188 -9.13 -16.93 -7.77
N PRO A 189 -8.33 -16.68 -6.71
CA PRO A 189 -7.74 -15.37 -6.48
C PRO A 189 -6.64 -15.08 -7.49
N LEU A 190 -6.68 -13.93 -8.13
CA LEU A 190 -5.68 -13.45 -9.08
C LEU A 190 -4.70 -12.47 -8.41
N VAL A 191 -5.22 -11.44 -7.76
CA VAL A 191 -4.42 -10.43 -7.04
C VAL A 191 -5.13 -10.05 -5.75
N ASN A 192 -4.39 -9.95 -4.66
CA ASN A 192 -4.92 -9.53 -3.37
C ASN A 192 -4.69 -8.04 -3.11
N ALA A 193 -5.61 -7.41 -2.39
CA ALA A 193 -5.43 -6.05 -1.85
C ALA A 193 -4.22 -5.98 -0.90
N GLY A 194 -3.65 -4.79 -0.75
CA GLY A 194 -2.48 -4.55 0.13
C GLY A 194 -1.13 -4.82 -0.52
N ILE A 195 -1.10 -5.09 -1.82
CA ILE A 195 0.14 -5.18 -2.61
C ILE A 195 0.39 -3.83 -3.29
N ASN A 196 1.63 -3.36 -3.31
CA ASN A 196 2.00 -2.18 -4.07
C ASN A 196 1.72 -2.40 -5.57
N TRP A 197 1.01 -1.47 -6.21
CA TRP A 197 0.52 -1.63 -7.57
C TRP A 197 1.62 -1.99 -8.58
N TYR A 198 2.83 -1.43 -8.43
CA TYR A 198 3.97 -1.69 -9.32
C TYR A 198 4.57 -3.10 -9.16
N MET A 199 4.24 -3.81 -8.07
CA MET A 199 4.65 -5.21 -7.84
C MET A 199 3.54 -6.20 -8.19
N ALA A 200 2.28 -5.74 -8.29
CA ALA A 200 1.13 -6.58 -8.49
C ALA A 200 1.05 -7.10 -9.93
N ARG A 201 1.32 -8.38 -10.07
CA ARG A 201 1.27 -9.11 -11.34
C ARG A 201 0.76 -10.51 -11.08
N HIS A 202 -0.01 -11.03 -12.03
CA HIS A 202 -0.43 -12.43 -12.00
C HIS A 202 -0.50 -12.98 -13.41
N THR A 203 -0.04 -14.20 -13.58
CA THR A 203 -0.17 -14.96 -14.83
C THR A 203 -0.71 -16.33 -14.50
N CYS A 204 -1.78 -16.74 -15.19
CA CYS A 204 -2.32 -18.09 -15.08
C CYS A 204 -2.74 -18.61 -16.45
N GLU A 205 -2.85 -19.94 -16.56
CA GLU A 205 -3.39 -20.63 -17.74
C GLU A 205 -4.61 -21.45 -17.32
N PHE A 206 -5.66 -21.42 -18.13
CA PHE A 206 -6.86 -22.22 -17.90
C PHE A 206 -7.53 -22.64 -19.20
N LEU A 207 -8.41 -23.62 -19.14
CA LEU A 207 -9.23 -24.05 -20.25
C LEU A 207 -10.56 -23.28 -20.23
N LEU A 208 -10.91 -22.65 -21.36
CA LEU A 208 -12.14 -21.93 -21.52
C LEU A 208 -13.32 -22.93 -21.61
N GLY A 209 -14.44 -22.58 -21.01
CA GLY A 209 -15.71 -23.32 -21.12
C GLY A 209 -16.39 -23.11 -22.47
N ASP A 210 -17.69 -22.83 -22.44
CA ASP A 210 -18.48 -22.51 -23.63
C ASP A 210 -18.58 -21.00 -23.86
N GLU A 211 -18.16 -20.21 -22.89
CA GLU A 211 -18.21 -18.74 -22.91
C GLU A 211 -17.18 -18.19 -23.90
N LYS A 212 -17.51 -17.07 -24.56
CA LYS A 212 -16.59 -16.30 -25.42
C LYS A 212 -16.09 -15.03 -24.73
N GLU A 213 -15.92 -15.11 -23.44
CA GLU A 213 -15.47 -13.99 -22.60
C GLU A 213 -14.71 -14.48 -21.36
N VAL A 214 -13.93 -13.59 -20.75
CA VAL A 214 -13.31 -13.81 -19.45
C VAL A 214 -13.90 -12.81 -18.49
N VAL A 215 -14.48 -13.29 -17.40
CA VAL A 215 -15.10 -12.47 -16.36
C VAL A 215 -14.16 -12.40 -15.15
N ILE A 216 -13.78 -11.17 -14.76
CA ILE A 216 -12.96 -10.88 -13.60
C ILE A 216 -13.79 -10.11 -12.60
N TYR A 217 -13.80 -10.55 -11.37
CA TYR A 217 -14.47 -9.89 -10.26
C TYR A 217 -13.47 -9.08 -9.45
N SER A 218 -13.79 -7.81 -9.22
CA SER A 218 -13.06 -6.99 -8.26
C SER A 218 -13.90 -6.82 -7.00
N ARG A 219 -13.30 -7.05 -5.84
CA ARG A 219 -13.98 -6.92 -4.55
C ARG A 219 -13.19 -6.00 -3.64
N THR A 220 -13.81 -4.92 -3.16
CA THR A 220 -13.20 -4.05 -2.16
C THR A 220 -13.00 -4.81 -0.84
N VAL A 221 -12.09 -4.32 0.01
CA VAL A 221 -11.93 -4.86 1.38
C VAL A 221 -13.18 -4.70 2.26
N ARG A 222 -14.16 -3.90 1.83
CA ARG A 222 -15.47 -3.74 2.47
C ARG A 222 -16.52 -4.72 1.95
N GLY A 223 -16.20 -5.47 0.88
CA GLY A 223 -17.07 -6.50 0.32
C GLY A 223 -17.92 -6.03 -0.87
N GLU A 224 -17.77 -4.79 -1.34
CA GLU A 224 -18.40 -4.32 -2.57
C GLU A 224 -17.75 -5.03 -3.76
N GLU A 225 -18.56 -5.59 -4.66
CA GLU A 225 -18.08 -6.37 -5.79
C GLU A 225 -18.51 -5.74 -7.11
N MET A 226 -17.61 -5.74 -8.10
CA MET A 226 -17.88 -5.33 -9.48
C MET A 226 -17.38 -6.40 -10.43
N GLU A 227 -18.10 -6.56 -11.53
CA GLU A 227 -17.78 -7.49 -12.61
C GLU A 227 -17.16 -6.74 -13.80
N HIS A 228 -16.11 -7.34 -14.36
CA HIS A 228 -15.39 -6.81 -15.51
C HIS A 228 -15.27 -7.92 -16.56
N THR A 229 -15.78 -7.66 -17.76
CA THR A 229 -15.81 -8.64 -18.83
C THR A 229 -14.82 -8.29 -19.94
N LEU A 230 -13.96 -9.25 -20.29
CA LEU A 230 -13.11 -9.21 -21.47
C LEU A 230 -13.70 -10.11 -22.55
N ALA A 231 -14.34 -9.51 -23.57
CA ALA A 231 -14.89 -10.24 -24.70
C ALA A 231 -13.79 -10.79 -25.61
N LEU A 232 -13.86 -12.07 -25.92
CA LEU A 232 -12.91 -12.79 -26.79
C LEU A 232 -13.41 -12.74 -28.24
N SER A 233 -13.40 -11.56 -28.84
CA SER A 233 -13.89 -11.34 -30.20
C SER A 233 -13.17 -12.21 -31.22
N GLN A 234 -13.94 -12.84 -32.14
CA GLN A 234 -13.39 -13.72 -33.18
C GLN A 234 -12.56 -14.91 -32.65
N LEU A 235 -12.83 -15.36 -31.42
CA LEU A 235 -12.29 -16.63 -30.94
C LEU A 235 -12.72 -17.76 -31.89
N PRO A 236 -11.81 -18.66 -32.34
CA PRO A 236 -12.19 -19.81 -33.17
C PRO A 236 -13.22 -20.69 -32.47
N ASP A 237 -14.20 -21.20 -33.24
CA ASP A 237 -15.14 -22.20 -32.72
C ASP A 237 -14.40 -23.52 -32.44
N ARG A 238 -14.42 -23.94 -31.20
CA ARG A 238 -13.80 -25.17 -30.70
C ARG A 238 -14.74 -25.81 -29.67
N PRO A 239 -14.65 -27.15 -29.50
CA PRO A 239 -15.37 -27.83 -28.43
C PRO A 239 -15.05 -27.21 -27.04
N ARG A 240 -15.96 -27.40 -26.13
CA ARG A 240 -15.75 -27.03 -24.71
C ARG A 240 -14.40 -27.55 -24.20
N ARG A 241 -13.64 -26.70 -23.51
CA ARG A 241 -12.28 -26.98 -22.96
C ARG A 241 -11.22 -27.28 -24.03
N ALA A 242 -11.45 -26.98 -25.31
CA ALA A 242 -10.46 -27.09 -26.36
C ALA A 242 -9.68 -25.78 -26.63
N THR A 243 -9.90 -24.78 -25.84
CA THR A 243 -9.17 -23.50 -25.88
C THR A 243 -8.44 -23.27 -24.56
N ARG A 244 -7.13 -23.26 -24.58
CA ARG A 244 -6.30 -22.85 -23.44
C ARG A 244 -5.96 -21.38 -23.58
N LEU A 245 -6.27 -20.62 -22.58
CA LEU A 245 -5.95 -19.20 -22.47
C LEU A 245 -4.82 -19.00 -21.46
N ARG A 246 -3.92 -18.05 -21.77
CA ARG A 246 -3.05 -17.42 -20.79
C ARG A 246 -3.65 -16.07 -20.44
N LEU A 247 -3.81 -15.82 -19.16
CA LEU A 247 -4.26 -14.54 -18.62
C LEU A 247 -3.10 -13.88 -17.88
N ASP A 248 -2.73 -12.69 -18.33
CA ASP A 248 -1.74 -11.84 -17.69
C ASP A 248 -2.45 -10.59 -17.12
N ILE A 249 -2.21 -10.30 -15.85
CA ILE A 249 -2.71 -9.11 -15.16
C ILE A 249 -1.53 -8.33 -14.63
N SER A 250 -1.55 -7.02 -14.86
CA SER A 250 -0.57 -6.08 -14.31
C SER A 250 -1.26 -4.75 -14.00
N PHE A 251 -0.77 -4.06 -12.99
CA PHE A 251 -1.32 -2.76 -12.59
C PHE A 251 -0.50 -1.61 -13.18
N THR A 252 -1.19 -0.55 -13.57
CA THR A 252 -0.61 0.72 -14.05
C THR A 252 -0.80 1.85 -13.04
N ALA A 253 -1.73 1.67 -12.07
CA ALA A 253 -2.01 2.55 -10.95
C ALA A 253 -2.70 1.73 -9.85
N PRO A 254 -2.87 2.23 -8.60
CA PRO A 254 -3.56 1.51 -7.53
C PRO A 254 -4.99 1.07 -7.87
N ASP A 255 -5.65 1.83 -8.73
CA ASP A 255 -7.05 1.66 -9.17
C ASP A 255 -7.20 1.20 -10.63
N ARG A 256 -6.10 0.89 -11.33
CA ARG A 256 -6.13 0.53 -12.76
C ARG A 256 -5.25 -0.67 -13.05
N CYS A 257 -5.83 -1.66 -13.68
CA CYS A 257 -5.07 -2.81 -14.17
C CYS A 257 -5.27 -3.03 -15.68
N SER A 258 -4.25 -3.59 -16.31
CA SER A 258 -4.28 -4.11 -17.67
C SER A 258 -4.45 -5.62 -17.59
N VAL A 259 -5.39 -6.13 -18.34
CA VAL A 259 -5.69 -7.55 -18.49
C VAL A 259 -5.43 -7.95 -19.93
N ARG A 260 -4.63 -8.98 -20.14
CA ARG A 260 -4.29 -9.53 -21.44
C ARG A 260 -4.59 -11.02 -21.45
N ALA A 261 -5.43 -11.47 -22.39
CA ALA A 261 -5.68 -12.88 -22.65
C ALA A 261 -5.08 -13.28 -23.98
N GLU A 262 -4.44 -14.43 -24.04
CA GLU A 262 -3.81 -14.98 -25.24
C GLU A 262 -4.31 -16.42 -25.50
N ASP A 263 -4.74 -16.69 -26.74
CA ASP A 263 -5.10 -18.05 -27.15
C ASP A 263 -3.84 -18.90 -27.38
N LEU A 264 -3.60 -19.86 -26.54
CA LEU A 264 -2.52 -20.82 -26.64
C LEU A 264 -2.91 -22.09 -27.41
N GLY A 265 -4.20 -22.23 -27.77
CA GLY A 265 -4.70 -23.46 -28.35
C GLY A 265 -4.63 -24.66 -27.42
N LEU A 266 -4.85 -25.86 -27.97
CA LEU A 266 -4.72 -27.14 -27.23
C LEU A 266 -4.11 -28.22 -28.12
N GLY A 267 -2.81 -28.27 -28.19
CA GLY A 267 -2.07 -29.24 -29.01
C GLY A 267 -2.26 -29.06 -30.52
N GLU A 268 -1.96 -30.10 -31.27
CA GLU A 268 -2.01 -30.08 -32.75
C GLU A 268 -3.44 -30.03 -33.30
N LEU A 269 -4.42 -30.60 -32.59
CA LEU A 269 -5.82 -30.63 -33.02
C LEU A 269 -6.48 -29.23 -32.97
N TYR A 270 -6.07 -28.43 -32.04
CA TYR A 270 -6.61 -27.07 -31.84
C TYR A 270 -5.44 -26.08 -31.66
N PRO A 271 -4.68 -25.79 -32.73
CA PRO A 271 -3.51 -24.94 -32.63
C PRO A 271 -3.90 -23.50 -32.19
N SER A 272 -2.95 -22.79 -31.58
CA SER A 272 -3.14 -21.38 -31.23
C SER A 272 -3.57 -20.59 -32.47
N SER A 273 -4.52 -19.69 -32.27
CA SER A 273 -4.89 -18.71 -33.30
C SER A 273 -3.97 -17.48 -33.32
N GLY A 274 -3.08 -17.35 -32.35
CA GLY A 274 -2.22 -16.18 -32.15
C GLY A 274 -3.00 -14.94 -31.72
N LYS A 275 -4.28 -15.07 -31.38
CA LYS A 275 -5.11 -13.93 -30.94
C LYS A 275 -4.80 -13.51 -29.53
N ILE A 276 -4.81 -12.21 -29.35
CA ILE A 276 -4.59 -11.54 -28.07
C ILE A 276 -5.73 -10.54 -27.88
N TRP A 277 -6.29 -10.52 -26.69
CA TRP A 277 -7.31 -9.55 -26.27
C TRP A 277 -6.78 -8.78 -25.06
N GLU A 278 -7.02 -7.47 -25.06
CA GLU A 278 -6.54 -6.60 -24.00
C GLU A 278 -7.67 -5.68 -23.54
N ALA A 279 -7.73 -5.44 -22.23
CA ALA A 279 -8.62 -4.47 -21.63
C ALA A 279 -7.90 -3.74 -20.49
N ASN A 280 -8.24 -2.47 -20.31
CA ASN A 280 -7.88 -1.69 -19.14
C ASN A 280 -9.12 -1.60 -18.23
N ILE A 281 -8.98 -2.07 -17.01
CA ILE A 281 -10.03 -2.10 -16.01
C ILE A 281 -9.78 -0.96 -15.01
N SER A 282 -10.80 -0.13 -14.77
CA SER A 282 -10.85 0.81 -13.64
C SER A 282 -11.56 0.15 -12.47
N LEU A 283 -10.97 0.23 -11.30
CA LEU A 283 -11.48 -0.34 -10.06
C LEU A 283 -12.13 0.73 -9.15
N SER A 284 -12.24 1.95 -9.65
CA SER A 284 -12.86 3.10 -8.95
C SER A 284 -14.25 3.39 -9.47
#